data_349727827e3599f01cf9262eea126170
#
_entry.id   349727827e3599f01cf9262eea126170
#
_cell.length_a   1.000
_cell.length_b   1.000
_cell.length_c   1.000
_cell.angle_alpha   90.00
_cell.angle_beta   90.00
_cell.angle_gamma   90.00
#
_symmetry.space_group_name_H-M   'P 1'
#
loop_
_entity.id
_entity.type
_entity.pdbx_description
1 polymer ?
#
loop_
_entity_poly.entity_id
_entity_poly.type
_entity_poly.pdbx_seq_one_letter_code
_entity_poly.pdbx_strand_id
1 'polypeptide(L)'
;MSDIAETRTLTLHGAQRVVQAAVARAHALGQPMCIAVVDTGGNLLAFARMDGAKALSVISSTNKATTAALSAAPTGGAHADVELQIAMAHECKWTNLIGGLPILVGGFVIGAVAAGSGTGTQDLDVARAGAAAIPGADMYLAFAPMGAEDTGINRGQLP
;
A
#
# COMPACT_ATOMS: atom_id res chain seq x y z
N MET A 1 -33.59 7.37 0.52
CA MET A 1 -32.28 6.72 0.29
C MET A 1 -31.91 6.91 -1.18
N SER A 2 -30.66 7.20 -1.51
CA SER A 2 -30.22 7.28 -2.90
C SER A 2 -29.76 5.89 -3.35
N ASP A 3 -30.11 5.50 -4.56
CA ASP A 3 -29.65 4.24 -5.17
C ASP A 3 -28.24 4.37 -5.78
N ILE A 4 -27.65 5.58 -5.70
CA ILE A 4 -26.34 5.91 -6.27
C ILE A 4 -25.51 6.57 -5.19
N ALA A 5 -24.25 6.14 -5.05
CA ALA A 5 -23.24 6.77 -4.20
C ALA A 5 -22.14 7.39 -5.06
N GLU A 6 -21.69 8.59 -4.67
CA GLU A 6 -20.48 9.17 -5.25
C GLU A 6 -19.26 8.50 -4.64
N THR A 7 -18.28 8.17 -5.47
CA THR A 7 -17.00 7.60 -5.03
C THR A 7 -15.85 8.53 -5.38
N ARG A 8 -14.80 8.49 -4.56
CA ARG A 8 -13.54 9.18 -4.83
C ARG A 8 -12.50 8.14 -5.24
N THR A 9 -11.73 8.44 -6.26
CA THR A 9 -10.65 7.55 -6.71
C THR A 9 -9.44 8.36 -7.14
N LEU A 10 -8.26 7.75 -7.00
CA LEU A 10 -7.01 8.33 -7.45
C LEU A 10 -7.00 8.42 -8.99
N THR A 11 -6.57 9.56 -9.51
CA THR A 11 -6.37 9.73 -10.96
C THR A 11 -5.01 9.21 -11.40
N LEU A 12 -4.82 8.99 -12.70
CA LEU A 12 -3.50 8.66 -13.25
C LEU A 12 -2.45 9.73 -12.90
N HIS A 13 -2.81 11.01 -12.95
CA HIS A 13 -1.92 12.10 -12.56
C HIS A 13 -1.48 11.98 -11.09
N GLY A 14 -2.42 11.71 -10.19
CA GLY A 14 -2.12 11.45 -8.78
C GLY A 14 -1.22 10.22 -8.61
N ALA A 15 -1.52 9.12 -9.31
CA ALA A 15 -0.73 7.90 -9.26
C ALA A 15 0.72 8.12 -9.73
N GLN A 16 0.92 8.90 -10.77
CA GLN A 16 2.27 9.26 -11.25
C GLN A 16 3.06 10.09 -10.22
N ARG A 17 2.40 11.03 -9.53
CA ARG A 17 3.03 11.78 -8.42
C ARG A 17 3.45 10.85 -7.28
N VAL A 18 2.60 9.90 -6.92
CA VAL A 18 2.90 8.88 -5.90
C VAL A 18 4.13 8.07 -6.29
N VAL A 19 4.17 7.56 -7.53
CA VAL A 19 5.32 6.80 -8.04
C VAL A 19 6.60 7.62 -8.01
N GLN A 20 6.55 8.87 -8.47
CA GLN A 20 7.73 9.75 -8.49
C GLN A 20 8.30 9.98 -7.08
N ALA A 21 7.45 10.28 -6.11
CA ALA A 21 7.87 10.48 -4.72
C ALA A 21 8.44 9.19 -4.10
N ALA A 22 7.81 8.06 -4.35
CA ALA A 22 8.27 6.76 -3.89
C ALA A 22 9.63 6.39 -4.51
N VAL A 23 9.82 6.59 -5.82
CA VAL A 23 11.10 6.37 -6.51
C VAL A 23 12.19 7.27 -5.92
N ALA A 24 11.90 8.56 -5.69
CA ALA A 24 12.85 9.48 -5.07
C ALA A 24 13.27 8.99 -3.66
N ARG A 25 12.33 8.48 -2.87
CA ARG A 25 12.63 7.92 -1.55
C ARG A 25 13.48 6.65 -1.64
N ALA A 26 13.16 5.75 -2.56
CA ALA A 26 13.94 4.53 -2.79
C ALA A 26 15.39 4.84 -3.21
N HIS A 27 15.58 5.85 -4.06
CA HIS A 27 16.92 6.35 -4.40
C HIS A 27 17.67 6.88 -3.18
N ALA A 28 17.00 7.66 -2.31
CA ALA A 28 17.61 8.19 -1.09
C ALA A 28 18.02 7.07 -0.11
N LEU A 29 17.34 5.94 -0.13
CA LEU A 29 17.69 4.74 0.64
C LEU A 29 18.80 3.90 -0.01
N GLY A 30 19.17 4.19 -1.26
CA GLY A 30 20.08 3.35 -2.03
C GLY A 30 19.53 1.95 -2.35
N GLN A 31 18.20 1.78 -2.30
CA GLN A 31 17.54 0.50 -2.48
C GLN A 31 16.63 0.54 -3.72
N PRO A 32 17.01 -0.11 -4.84
CA PRO A 32 16.15 -0.24 -6.00
C PRO A 32 14.88 -1.02 -5.69
N MET A 33 13.72 -0.49 -6.08
CA MET A 33 12.42 -1.07 -5.74
C MET A 33 11.47 -1.17 -6.93
N CYS A 34 10.48 -2.05 -6.82
CA CYS A 34 9.26 -2.03 -7.59
C CYS A 34 8.20 -1.25 -6.81
N ILE A 35 7.52 -0.33 -7.46
CA ILE A 35 6.49 0.52 -6.86
C ILE A 35 5.22 0.37 -7.68
N ALA A 36 4.13 -0.02 -7.03
CA ALA A 36 2.82 -0.18 -7.63
C ALA A 36 1.81 0.79 -6.99
N VAL A 37 1.01 1.44 -7.81
CA VAL A 37 -0.10 2.31 -7.38
C VAL A 37 -1.38 1.84 -8.04
N VAL A 38 -2.42 1.64 -7.23
CA VAL A 38 -3.72 1.12 -7.66
C VAL A 38 -4.85 2.09 -7.31
N ASP A 39 -5.99 1.94 -7.99
CA ASP A 39 -7.24 2.63 -7.67
C ASP A 39 -7.97 1.98 -6.47
N THR A 40 -9.17 2.46 -6.16
CA THR A 40 -10.02 1.92 -5.09
C THR A 40 -10.48 0.47 -5.32
N GLY A 41 -10.51 0.01 -6.56
CA GLY A 41 -10.85 -1.36 -6.95
C GLY A 41 -9.63 -2.29 -6.98
N GLY A 42 -8.44 -1.79 -6.63
CA GLY A 42 -7.20 -2.57 -6.69
C GLY A 42 -6.62 -2.71 -8.10
N ASN A 43 -7.13 -1.94 -9.09
CA ASN A 43 -6.63 -1.96 -10.45
C ASN A 43 -5.39 -1.08 -10.61
N LEU A 44 -4.39 -1.57 -11.32
CA LEU A 44 -3.12 -0.87 -11.50
C LEU A 44 -3.31 0.43 -12.30
N LEU A 45 -2.89 1.56 -11.71
CA LEU A 45 -2.88 2.87 -12.34
C LEU A 45 -1.49 3.27 -12.84
N ALA A 46 -0.47 3.02 -12.02
CA ALA A 46 0.91 3.34 -12.35
C ALA A 46 1.87 2.35 -11.69
N PHE A 47 2.98 2.11 -12.36
CA PHE A 47 4.00 1.18 -11.90
C PHE A 47 5.39 1.66 -12.31
N ALA A 48 6.37 1.48 -11.41
CA ALA A 48 7.77 1.64 -11.74
C ALA A 48 8.57 0.45 -11.22
N ARG A 49 9.47 -0.08 -12.06
CA ARG A 49 10.52 -0.98 -11.65
C ARG A 49 11.85 -0.28 -11.86
N MET A 50 12.54 0.02 -10.76
CA MET A 50 13.88 0.62 -10.82
C MET A 50 14.90 -0.41 -11.32
N ASP A 51 15.93 0.08 -12.00
CA ASP A 51 17.06 -0.76 -12.41
C ASP A 51 17.71 -1.40 -11.17
N GLY A 52 17.88 -2.72 -11.21
CA GLY A 52 18.38 -3.51 -10.09
C GLY A 52 17.30 -4.01 -9.11
N ALA A 53 16.04 -3.60 -9.25
CA ALA A 53 14.97 -4.16 -8.44
C ALA A 53 14.70 -5.64 -8.79
N LYS A 54 14.39 -6.45 -7.77
CA LYS A 54 14.10 -7.89 -7.93
C LYS A 54 12.89 -8.09 -8.83
N ALA A 55 13.01 -8.91 -9.86
CA ALA A 55 11.91 -9.17 -10.81
C ALA A 55 10.65 -9.75 -10.14
N LEU A 56 10.81 -10.59 -9.11
CA LEU A 56 9.71 -11.14 -8.32
C LEU A 56 8.86 -10.04 -7.65
N SER A 57 9.47 -8.90 -7.33
CA SER A 57 8.79 -7.80 -6.65
C SER A 57 7.79 -7.06 -7.54
N VAL A 58 7.77 -7.29 -8.84
CA VAL A 58 6.68 -6.81 -9.72
C VAL A 58 5.34 -7.36 -9.25
N ILE A 59 5.28 -8.66 -8.99
CA ILE A 59 4.05 -9.32 -8.52
C ILE A 59 3.77 -8.93 -7.07
N SER A 60 4.76 -9.03 -6.18
CA SER A 60 4.52 -8.80 -4.75
C SER A 60 4.17 -7.35 -4.42
N SER A 61 4.75 -6.34 -5.09
CA SER A 61 4.36 -4.94 -4.89
C SER A 61 2.94 -4.67 -5.39
N THR A 62 2.56 -5.24 -6.53
CA THR A 62 1.20 -5.12 -7.06
C THR A 62 0.18 -5.75 -6.09
N ASN A 63 0.45 -6.98 -5.63
CA ASN A 63 -0.43 -7.66 -4.66
C ASN A 63 -0.53 -6.90 -3.33
N LYS A 64 0.57 -6.32 -2.82
CA LYS A 64 0.54 -5.47 -1.63
C LYS A 64 -0.36 -4.24 -1.83
N ALA A 65 -0.22 -3.54 -2.97
CA ALA A 65 -1.05 -2.37 -3.26
C ALA A 65 -2.54 -2.75 -3.37
N THR A 66 -2.86 -3.82 -4.11
CA THR A 66 -4.22 -4.35 -4.23
C THR A 66 -4.79 -4.75 -2.87
N THR A 67 -4.02 -5.48 -2.05
CA THR A 67 -4.42 -5.85 -0.69
C THR A 67 -4.73 -4.63 0.15
N ALA A 68 -3.86 -3.61 0.14
CA ALA A 68 -4.04 -2.40 0.93
C ALA A 68 -5.28 -1.60 0.49
N ALA A 69 -5.56 -1.50 -0.81
CA ALA A 69 -6.73 -0.81 -1.33
C ALA A 69 -8.04 -1.51 -0.90
N LEU A 70 -8.11 -2.83 -1.12
CA LEU A 70 -9.33 -3.61 -0.90
C LEU A 70 -9.61 -3.89 0.59
N SER A 71 -8.58 -3.98 1.43
CA SER A 71 -8.75 -4.13 2.88
C SER A 71 -8.88 -2.80 3.63
N ALA A 72 -8.66 -1.66 2.95
CA ALA A 72 -8.59 -0.33 3.55
C ALA A 72 -7.59 -0.26 4.73
N ALA A 73 -6.55 -1.09 4.71
CA ALA A 73 -5.59 -1.24 5.79
C ALA A 73 -4.17 -1.47 5.25
N PRO A 74 -3.12 -1.08 5.99
CA PRO A 74 -1.75 -1.45 5.67
C PRO A 74 -1.57 -2.96 5.63
N THR A 75 -0.71 -3.47 4.73
CA THR A 75 -0.36 -4.89 4.69
C THR A 75 0.63 -5.25 5.80
N GLY A 76 0.60 -6.50 6.28
CA GLY A 76 1.47 -7.00 7.35
C GLY A 76 0.80 -7.10 8.72
N GLY A 77 -0.53 -6.92 8.80
CA GLY A 77 -1.26 -6.92 10.06
C GLY A 77 -2.15 -8.16 10.32
N ALA A 78 -2.15 -9.14 9.43
CA ALA A 78 -2.95 -10.35 9.62
C ALA A 78 -2.24 -11.37 10.52
N HIS A 79 -3.04 -12.09 11.33
CA HIS A 79 -2.55 -13.19 12.13
C HIS A 79 -2.09 -14.37 11.27
N ALA A 80 -1.02 -15.05 11.68
CA ALA A 80 -0.43 -16.16 10.95
C ALA A 80 -1.40 -17.34 10.76
N ASP A 81 -2.30 -17.56 11.72
CA ASP A 81 -3.28 -18.66 11.71
C ASP A 81 -4.35 -18.54 10.62
N VAL A 82 -4.60 -17.31 10.14
CA VAL A 82 -5.62 -17.06 9.09
C VAL A 82 -5.02 -16.59 7.78
N GLU A 83 -3.73 -16.25 7.77
CA GLU A 83 -3.03 -15.68 6.62
C GLU A 83 -3.16 -16.53 5.36
N LEU A 84 -2.89 -17.84 5.48
CA LEU A 84 -2.99 -18.76 4.35
C LEU A 84 -4.44 -18.90 3.86
N GLN A 85 -5.40 -18.97 4.78
CA GLN A 85 -6.81 -19.11 4.44
C GLN A 85 -7.31 -17.87 3.69
N ILE A 86 -6.92 -16.67 4.14
CA ILE A 86 -7.27 -15.43 3.45
C ILE A 86 -6.63 -15.41 2.06
N ALA A 87 -5.35 -15.75 1.95
CA ALA A 87 -4.65 -15.78 0.66
C ALA A 87 -5.33 -16.74 -0.33
N MET A 88 -5.72 -17.93 0.13
CA MET A 88 -6.42 -18.92 -0.70
C MET A 88 -7.81 -18.41 -1.13
N ALA A 89 -8.57 -17.79 -0.24
CA ALA A 89 -9.89 -17.25 -0.55
C ALA A 89 -9.84 -16.13 -1.60
N HIS A 90 -8.69 -15.47 -1.76
CA HIS A 90 -8.47 -14.39 -2.71
C HIS A 90 -7.57 -14.81 -3.89
N GLU A 91 -7.58 -16.08 -4.27
CA GLU A 91 -6.79 -16.61 -5.41
C GLU A 91 -5.29 -16.30 -5.30
N CYS A 92 -4.76 -16.29 -4.08
CA CYS A 92 -3.37 -15.92 -3.77
C CYS A 92 -2.96 -14.48 -4.19
N LYS A 93 -3.92 -13.61 -4.47
CA LYS A 93 -3.67 -12.19 -4.79
C LYS A 93 -3.54 -11.34 -3.52
N TRP A 94 -4.13 -11.78 -2.40
CA TRP A 94 -3.94 -11.16 -1.11
C TRP A 94 -2.58 -11.54 -0.50
N THR A 95 -1.94 -10.59 0.21
CA THR A 95 -0.65 -10.84 0.85
C THR A 95 -0.52 -10.12 2.19
N ASN A 96 0.14 -10.78 3.16
CA ASN A 96 0.51 -10.20 4.45
C ASN A 96 1.91 -9.57 4.44
N LEU A 97 2.58 -9.51 3.28
CA LEU A 97 3.91 -8.88 3.19
C LEU A 97 3.80 -7.38 3.47
N ILE A 98 4.64 -6.87 4.39
CA ILE A 98 4.70 -5.45 4.74
C ILE A 98 5.09 -4.60 3.54
N GLY A 99 4.53 -3.39 3.42
CA GLY A 99 4.92 -2.39 2.42
C GLY A 99 3.81 -1.92 1.49
N GLY A 100 2.55 -2.34 1.72
CA GLY A 100 1.35 -1.77 1.09
C GLY A 100 0.65 -0.80 2.03
N LEU A 101 0.24 0.37 1.53
CA LEU A 101 -0.50 1.39 2.26
C LEU A 101 -1.69 1.88 1.45
N PRO A 102 -2.90 1.95 2.02
CA PRO A 102 -3.99 2.68 1.41
C PRO A 102 -3.70 4.18 1.45
N ILE A 103 -4.14 4.90 0.44
CA ILE A 103 -4.10 6.36 0.38
C ILE A 103 -5.48 6.86 0.76
N LEU A 104 -5.56 7.55 1.90
CA LEU A 104 -6.81 8.12 2.42
C LEU A 104 -6.81 9.62 2.25
N VAL A 105 -7.98 10.17 1.89
CA VAL A 105 -8.22 11.61 1.87
C VAL A 105 -9.58 11.89 2.50
N GLY A 106 -9.58 12.58 3.63
CA GLY A 106 -10.81 12.88 4.38
C GLY A 106 -11.58 11.62 4.80
N GLY A 107 -10.88 10.58 5.23
CA GLY A 107 -11.44 9.30 5.66
C GLY A 107 -11.83 8.33 4.54
N PHE A 108 -11.70 8.71 3.26
CA PHE A 108 -12.00 7.85 2.12
C PHE A 108 -10.72 7.24 1.54
N VAL A 109 -10.70 5.92 1.37
CA VAL A 109 -9.66 5.27 0.56
C VAL A 109 -9.87 5.67 -0.90
N ILE A 110 -8.87 6.31 -1.50
CA ILE A 110 -8.89 6.73 -2.91
C ILE A 110 -8.02 5.85 -3.82
N GLY A 111 -7.27 4.94 -3.24
CA GLY A 111 -6.35 4.02 -3.89
C GLY A 111 -5.31 3.51 -2.89
N ALA A 112 -4.25 2.89 -3.38
CA ALA A 112 -3.16 2.43 -2.55
C ALA A 112 -1.82 2.46 -3.28
N VAL A 113 -0.74 2.47 -2.51
CA VAL A 113 0.64 2.37 -2.99
C VAL A 113 1.37 1.25 -2.25
N ALA A 114 2.28 0.56 -2.94
CA ALA A 114 3.17 -0.39 -2.32
C ALA A 114 4.55 -0.38 -2.95
N ALA A 115 5.54 -0.75 -2.16
CA ALA A 115 6.89 -1.02 -2.63
C ALA A 115 7.29 -2.47 -2.36
N GLY A 116 8.29 -2.94 -3.09
CA GLY A 116 8.88 -4.26 -2.95
C GLY A 116 10.32 -4.28 -3.43
N SER A 117 11.09 -5.26 -3.02
CA SER A 117 12.52 -5.51 -3.21
C SER A 117 13.40 -5.15 -2.01
N GLY A 118 12.96 -4.31 -1.11
CA GLY A 118 13.63 -3.99 0.14
C GLY A 118 13.29 -4.98 1.26
N THR A 119 13.57 -4.58 2.49
CA THR A 119 12.97 -5.14 3.70
C THR A 119 11.55 -4.59 3.86
N GLY A 120 10.70 -5.24 4.67
CA GLY A 120 9.35 -4.73 4.92
C GLY A 120 9.34 -3.29 5.45
N THR A 121 10.30 -2.93 6.29
CA THR A 121 10.45 -1.56 6.82
C THR A 121 10.81 -0.56 5.73
N GLN A 122 11.75 -0.90 4.84
CA GLN A 122 12.12 -0.06 3.70
C GLN A 122 10.96 0.09 2.71
N ASP A 123 10.28 -1.02 2.39
CA ASP A 123 9.11 -1.03 1.51
C ASP A 123 8.01 -0.10 2.05
N LEU A 124 7.73 -0.17 3.36
CA LEU A 124 6.74 0.68 4.03
C LEU A 124 7.16 2.15 4.03
N ASP A 125 8.42 2.46 4.27
CA ASP A 125 8.94 3.83 4.26
C ASP A 125 8.79 4.47 2.87
N VAL A 126 9.11 3.73 1.81
CA VAL A 126 8.92 4.17 0.43
C VAL A 126 7.45 4.35 0.08
N ALA A 127 6.58 3.43 0.50
CA ALA A 127 5.14 3.56 0.30
C ALA A 127 4.58 4.81 1.01
N ARG A 128 5.03 5.11 2.24
CA ARG A 128 4.65 6.34 2.97
C ARG A 128 5.05 7.60 2.22
N ALA A 129 6.27 7.65 1.71
CA ALA A 129 6.73 8.80 0.93
C ALA A 129 5.87 9.01 -0.33
N GLY A 130 5.47 7.92 -0.97
CA GLY A 130 4.55 7.98 -2.10
C GLY A 130 3.17 8.52 -1.71
N ALA A 131 2.55 7.96 -0.68
CA ALA A 131 1.22 8.37 -0.21
C ALA A 131 1.21 9.86 0.21
N ALA A 132 2.27 10.33 0.87
CA ALA A 132 2.42 11.72 1.30
C ALA A 132 2.46 12.74 0.15
N ALA A 133 2.73 12.31 -1.08
CA ALA A 133 2.71 13.18 -2.26
C ALA A 133 1.30 13.63 -2.67
N ILE A 134 0.26 12.99 -2.15
CA ILE A 134 -1.13 13.39 -2.41
C ILE A 134 -1.55 14.46 -1.40
N PRO A 135 -1.98 15.65 -1.88
CA PRO A 135 -2.45 16.71 -0.99
C PRO A 135 -3.65 16.26 -0.15
N GLY A 136 -3.56 16.47 1.15
CA GLY A 136 -4.61 16.09 2.09
C GLY A 136 -4.67 14.58 2.39
N ALA A 137 -3.65 13.81 1.99
CA ALA A 137 -3.57 12.41 2.37
C ALA A 137 -3.40 12.28 3.89
N ASP A 138 -4.25 11.47 4.49
CA ASP A 138 -4.14 11.09 5.90
C ASP A 138 -2.94 10.15 6.05
N MET A 139 -2.02 10.48 6.93
CA MET A 139 -0.80 9.69 7.12
C MET A 139 -1.04 8.58 8.14
N TYR A 140 -0.83 7.33 7.73
CA TYR A 140 -0.66 6.21 8.67
C TYR A 140 0.67 6.37 9.43
N LEU A 141 0.72 7.32 10.37
CA LEU A 141 1.95 7.65 11.11
C LEU A 141 2.35 6.56 12.11
N ALA A 142 1.46 5.66 12.46
CA ALA A 142 1.61 4.74 13.57
C ALA A 142 1.35 3.26 13.23
N PHE A 143 1.48 2.83 11.95
CA PHE A 143 1.41 1.41 11.67
C PHE A 143 2.73 0.73 12.08
N ALA A 144 2.69 -0.01 13.20
CA ALA A 144 3.70 -0.99 13.54
C ALA A 144 3.24 -2.36 12.99
N PRO A 145 4.03 -3.03 12.14
CA PRO A 145 3.71 -4.38 11.70
C PRO A 145 3.66 -5.34 12.88
N MET A 146 2.80 -6.37 12.79
CA MET A 146 2.73 -7.43 13.80
C MET A 146 4.10 -8.10 13.96
N GLY A 147 4.59 -8.19 15.21
CA GLY A 147 5.94 -8.65 15.55
C GLY A 147 6.87 -7.56 16.09
N ALA A 148 6.54 -6.28 15.94
CA ALA A 148 7.01 -5.26 16.87
C ALA A 148 6.15 -5.36 18.13
N GLU A 149 6.76 -5.39 19.30
CA GLU A 149 6.08 -5.51 20.60
C GLU A 149 4.81 -4.67 20.65
N ASP A 150 3.75 -5.24 21.21
CA ASP A 150 2.41 -4.68 21.32
C ASP A 150 2.43 -3.23 21.85
N THR A 151 2.47 -2.27 20.95
CA THR A 151 2.51 -0.83 21.26
C THR A 151 1.13 -0.22 21.37
N GLY A 152 0.11 -1.00 21.68
CA GLY A 152 -1.21 -0.50 22.07
C GLY A 152 -1.94 0.37 21.04
N ILE A 153 -1.63 0.22 19.76
CA ILE A 153 -2.30 0.98 18.71
C ILE A 153 -3.70 0.41 18.50
N ASN A 154 -4.67 1.19 18.92
CA ASN A 154 -6.09 0.91 18.84
C ASN A 154 -6.54 0.71 17.38
N ARG A 155 -6.90 -0.54 17.02
CA ARG A 155 -7.38 -0.94 15.68
C ARG A 155 -8.85 -0.56 15.43
N GLY A 156 -9.42 0.31 16.21
CA GLY A 156 -10.87 0.50 16.31
C GLY A 156 -11.41 1.85 15.95
N GLN A 157 -10.72 2.72 15.25
CA GLN A 157 -11.29 4.01 14.84
C GLN A 157 -10.99 4.30 13.37
N LEU A 158 -11.73 3.61 12.52
CA LEU A 158 -12.22 4.21 11.27
C LEU A 158 -13.59 4.82 11.60
N PRO A 159 -13.87 6.05 11.18
CA PRO A 159 -15.19 6.67 11.37
C PRO A 159 -16.28 5.92 10.61
#